data_502ea1f18df340136de2dbbc096ce9de
#
_entry.id   502ea1f18df340136de2dbbc096ce9de
#
_cell.length_a   1.000
_cell.length_b   1.000
_cell.length_c   1.000
_cell.angle_alpha   90.00
_cell.angle_beta   90.00
_cell.angle_gamma   90.00
#
_symmetry.space_group_name_H-M   'P 1'
#
loop_
_entity.id
_entity.type
_entity.pdbx_description
1 polymer ?
#
loop_
_entity_poly.entity_id
_entity_poly.type
_entity_poly.pdbx_seq_one_letter_code
_entity_poly.pdbx_strand_id
1 'polypeptide(L)'
;MTDLQFDETFDFISVGSGGGSMVSALVMRAMGKSVVVLEKMPRIGGTTSRSGGVMWIPNNPFMAQDGVPDSYEQSMAYMEATAGQSLDAPGTTKERRSAYVTEGPRMIEFLVKNGIKLQRVGWWPDYYDD
;
A
#
# COMPACT_ATOMS: atom_id res chain seq x y z
N MET A 1 39.26 -11.48 1.65
CA MET A 1 37.91 -10.91 1.87
C MET A 1 38.12 -9.75 2.83
N THR A 2 37.79 -8.53 2.41
CA THR A 2 37.84 -7.38 3.33
C THR A 2 36.73 -7.58 4.34
N ASP A 3 37.08 -7.62 5.64
CA ASP A 3 36.07 -7.61 6.70
C ASP A 3 35.24 -6.32 6.57
N LEU A 4 33.97 -6.45 6.17
CA LEU A 4 33.04 -5.34 6.11
C LEU A 4 32.71 -4.95 7.56
N GLN A 5 33.13 -3.74 7.93
CA GLN A 5 32.79 -3.16 9.22
C GLN A 5 31.52 -2.30 9.03
N PHE A 6 30.47 -2.58 9.80
CA PHE A 6 29.22 -1.85 9.79
C PHE A 6 29.15 -0.93 11.02
N ASP A 7 28.63 0.28 10.84
CA ASP A 7 28.49 1.26 11.91
C ASP A 7 27.27 0.95 12.81
N GLU A 8 26.20 0.43 12.22
CA GLU A 8 24.95 0.14 12.92
C GLU A 8 24.27 -1.13 12.38
N THR A 9 23.40 -1.72 13.20
CA THR A 9 22.62 -2.91 12.84
C THR A 9 21.15 -2.69 13.20
N PHE A 10 20.26 -3.06 12.28
CA PHE A 10 18.80 -2.96 12.42
C PHE A 10 18.14 -4.27 12.03
N ASP A 11 16.97 -4.57 12.63
CA ASP A 11 16.16 -5.73 12.25
C ASP A 11 15.57 -5.54 10.84
N PHE A 12 15.30 -4.29 10.43
CA PHE A 12 14.69 -3.96 9.14
C PHE A 12 15.28 -2.67 8.56
N ILE A 13 15.71 -2.76 7.32
CA ILE A 13 16.23 -1.61 6.57
C ILE A 13 15.29 -1.36 5.38
N SER A 14 14.70 -0.17 5.33
CA SER A 14 13.88 0.28 4.21
C SER A 14 14.69 1.24 3.33
N VAL A 15 14.87 0.89 2.07
CA VAL A 15 15.61 1.72 1.11
C VAL A 15 14.63 2.58 0.32
N GLY A 16 14.70 3.88 0.53
CA GLY A 16 13.74 4.88 0.05
C GLY A 16 12.62 5.15 1.06
N SER A 17 11.99 6.30 0.94
CA SER A 17 10.93 6.77 1.84
C SER A 17 9.57 6.96 1.15
N GLY A 18 9.32 6.24 0.05
CA GLY A 18 8.00 6.22 -0.59
C GLY A 18 6.94 5.52 0.28
N GLY A 19 5.66 5.61 -0.11
CA GLY A 19 4.53 5.11 0.69
C GLY A 19 4.68 3.64 1.11
N GLY A 20 5.04 2.74 0.20
CA GLY A 20 5.22 1.32 0.52
C GLY A 20 6.34 1.08 1.54
N SER A 21 7.48 1.76 1.39
CA SER A 21 8.60 1.70 2.33
C SER A 21 8.21 2.20 3.72
N MET A 22 7.50 3.33 3.79
CA MET A 22 7.08 3.92 5.07
C MET A 22 6.03 3.06 5.77
N VAL A 23 5.09 2.47 5.04
CA VAL A 23 4.10 1.52 5.60
C VAL A 23 4.81 0.27 6.14
N SER A 24 5.74 -0.31 5.37
CA SER A 24 6.51 -1.48 5.82
C SER A 24 7.33 -1.17 7.08
N ALA A 25 7.99 -0.01 7.12
CA ALA A 25 8.74 0.46 8.28
C ALA A 25 7.83 0.61 9.52
N LEU A 26 6.63 1.18 9.34
CA LEU A 26 5.65 1.34 10.43
C LEU A 26 5.16 -0.02 10.95
N VAL A 27 4.88 -0.97 10.07
CA VAL A 27 4.50 -2.35 10.45
C VAL A 27 5.60 -2.99 11.29
N MET A 28 6.85 -2.94 10.84
CA MET A 28 7.98 -3.51 11.57
C MET A 28 8.18 -2.84 12.94
N ARG A 29 8.03 -1.52 13.01
CA ARG A 29 8.06 -0.78 14.29
C ARG A 29 6.94 -1.21 15.23
N ALA A 30 5.72 -1.38 14.72
CA ALA A 30 4.59 -1.86 15.52
C ALA A 30 4.80 -3.28 16.05
N MET A 31 5.62 -4.08 15.37
CA MET A 31 6.07 -5.41 15.83
C MET A 31 7.25 -5.35 16.82
N GLY A 32 7.67 -4.17 17.27
CA GLY A 32 8.76 -3.98 18.21
C GLY A 32 10.17 -4.11 17.60
N LYS A 33 10.31 -4.07 16.28
CA LYS A 33 11.58 -4.18 15.58
C LYS A 33 12.33 -2.85 15.53
N SER A 34 13.66 -2.92 15.51
CA SER A 34 14.51 -1.79 15.17
C SER A 34 14.46 -1.55 13.66
N VAL A 35 14.22 -0.30 13.26
CA VAL A 35 14.01 0.04 11.85
C VAL A 35 14.80 1.28 11.48
N VAL A 36 15.43 1.25 10.31
CA VAL A 36 16.00 2.43 9.66
C VAL A 36 15.40 2.60 8.26
N VAL A 37 15.16 3.86 7.88
CA VAL A 37 14.77 4.23 6.51
C VAL A 37 15.92 5.04 5.91
N LEU A 38 16.46 4.56 4.80
CA LEU A 38 17.53 5.21 4.06
C LEU A 38 16.94 5.98 2.89
N GLU A 39 17.14 7.29 2.86
CA GLU A 39 16.65 8.15 1.78
C GLU A 39 17.82 8.90 1.13
N LYS A 40 17.93 8.83 -0.20
CA LYS A 40 19.00 9.50 -0.95
C LYS A 40 18.78 10.99 -1.16
N MET A 41 17.53 11.42 -1.11
CA MET A 41 17.14 12.81 -1.34
C MET A 41 17.09 13.57 -0.01
N PRO A 42 17.28 14.90 -0.01
CA PRO A 42 17.20 15.73 1.20
C PRO A 42 15.76 15.86 1.76
N ARG A 43 14.77 15.27 1.08
CA ARG A 43 13.36 15.27 1.50
C ARG A 43 12.82 13.85 1.40
N ILE A 44 12.07 13.46 2.43
CA ILE A 44 11.37 12.17 2.46
C ILE A 44 10.09 12.18 1.64
N GLY A 45 9.58 10.97 1.29
CA GLY A 45 8.26 10.76 0.71
C GLY A 45 8.25 10.27 -0.74
N GLY A 46 9.37 10.39 -1.47
CA GLY A 46 9.48 9.94 -2.86
C GLY A 46 8.42 10.56 -3.77
N THR A 47 7.92 9.81 -4.75
CA THR A 47 6.79 10.21 -5.61
C THR A 47 5.47 10.26 -4.84
N THR A 48 5.31 9.50 -3.78
CA THR A 48 4.08 9.52 -2.96
C THR A 48 3.80 10.91 -2.41
N SER A 49 4.80 11.64 -1.93
CA SER A 49 4.64 13.00 -1.40
C SER A 49 4.35 14.05 -2.48
N ARG A 50 4.49 13.71 -3.74
CA ARG A 50 4.21 14.58 -4.90
C ARG A 50 2.90 14.23 -5.61
N SER A 51 2.26 13.13 -5.22
CA SER A 51 0.96 12.70 -5.75
C SER A 51 -0.18 13.46 -5.08
N GLY A 52 -1.39 13.29 -5.61
CA GLY A 52 -2.61 13.79 -4.97
C GLY A 52 -2.97 13.07 -3.66
N GLY A 53 -2.22 12.03 -3.28
CA GLY A 53 -2.41 11.30 -2.03
C GLY A 53 -3.58 10.32 -2.03
N VAL A 54 -4.20 10.08 -3.18
CA VAL A 54 -5.31 9.10 -3.30
C VAL A 54 -4.75 7.69 -3.44
N MET A 55 -5.31 6.75 -2.69
CA MET A 55 -5.05 5.32 -2.80
C MET A 55 -6.33 4.63 -3.28
N TRP A 56 -6.23 3.85 -4.35
CA TRP A 56 -7.32 3.00 -4.79
C TRP A 56 -7.27 1.69 -4.00
N ILE A 57 -8.16 1.52 -3.05
CA ILE A 57 -8.27 0.32 -2.22
C ILE A 57 -9.74 -0.12 -2.22
N PRO A 58 -10.08 -1.15 -3.00
CA PRO A 58 -11.44 -1.66 -3.03
C PRO A 58 -11.79 -2.36 -1.72
N ASN A 59 -13.07 -2.48 -1.46
CA ASN A 59 -13.62 -3.15 -0.28
C ASN A 59 -13.02 -2.65 1.05
N ASN A 60 -12.64 -1.37 1.10
CA ASN A 60 -12.06 -0.77 2.29
C ASN A 60 -13.12 -0.47 3.36
N PRO A 61 -12.76 -0.33 4.65
CA PRO A 61 -13.72 -0.18 5.74
C PRO A 61 -14.59 1.08 5.63
N PHE A 62 -14.15 2.13 4.93
CA PHE A 62 -14.96 3.34 4.73
C PHE A 62 -16.12 3.12 3.76
N MET A 63 -16.03 2.13 2.83
CA MET A 63 -17.13 1.77 1.95
C MET A 63 -18.34 1.32 2.76
N ALA A 64 -18.13 0.39 3.68
CA ALA A 64 -19.20 -0.09 4.56
C ALA A 64 -19.76 1.02 5.48
N GLN A 65 -18.90 1.90 6.00
CA GLN A 65 -19.31 3.04 6.82
C GLN A 65 -20.22 4.03 6.07
N ASP A 66 -19.93 4.24 4.80
CA ASP A 66 -20.69 5.15 3.93
C ASP A 66 -21.90 4.46 3.25
N GLY A 67 -22.14 3.17 3.53
CA GLY A 67 -23.21 2.39 2.92
C GLY A 67 -23.01 2.13 1.43
N VAL A 68 -21.78 2.18 0.94
CA VAL A 68 -21.42 1.90 -0.46
C VAL A 68 -21.13 0.41 -0.58
N PRO A 69 -21.90 -0.34 -1.40
CA PRO A 69 -21.70 -1.76 -1.57
C PRO A 69 -20.37 -2.02 -2.30
N ASP A 70 -19.60 -2.96 -1.78
CA ASP A 70 -18.40 -3.48 -2.43
C ASP A 70 -18.11 -4.87 -1.85
N SER A 71 -17.41 -5.70 -2.60
CA SER A 71 -17.05 -7.05 -2.17
C SER A 71 -15.72 -7.51 -2.77
N TYR A 72 -15.19 -8.58 -2.20
CA TYR A 72 -14.01 -9.25 -2.75
C TYR A 72 -14.25 -9.68 -4.20
N GLU A 73 -15.41 -10.25 -4.50
CA GLU A 73 -15.78 -10.77 -5.82
C GLU A 73 -15.87 -9.63 -6.84
N GLN A 74 -16.51 -8.51 -6.47
CA GLN A 74 -16.61 -7.32 -7.34
C GLN A 74 -15.24 -6.72 -7.60
N SER A 75 -14.43 -6.58 -6.55
CA SER A 75 -13.05 -6.08 -6.64
C SER A 75 -12.17 -6.94 -7.54
N MET A 76 -12.26 -8.27 -7.43
CA MET A 76 -11.53 -9.19 -8.29
C MET A 76 -12.00 -9.13 -9.74
N ALA A 77 -13.29 -9.07 -9.98
CA ALA A 77 -13.86 -8.95 -11.34
C ALA A 77 -13.42 -7.65 -12.01
N TYR A 78 -13.42 -6.53 -11.27
CA TYR A 78 -12.92 -5.26 -11.77
C TYR A 78 -11.44 -5.33 -12.13
N MET A 79 -10.59 -5.89 -11.26
CA MET A 79 -9.16 -6.04 -11.54
C MET A 79 -8.89 -6.99 -12.72
N GLU A 80 -9.72 -8.00 -12.94
CA GLU A 80 -9.63 -8.87 -14.11
C GLU A 80 -9.98 -8.12 -15.40
N ALA A 81 -11.04 -7.33 -15.39
CA ALA A 81 -11.46 -6.52 -16.54
C ALA A 81 -10.39 -5.48 -16.89
N THR A 82 -9.87 -4.75 -15.91
CA THR A 82 -8.87 -3.69 -16.12
C THR A 82 -7.48 -4.22 -16.49
N ALA A 83 -7.12 -5.43 -16.09
CA ALA A 83 -5.86 -6.07 -16.49
C ALA A 83 -5.82 -6.41 -17.98
N GLY A 84 -6.99 -6.68 -18.60
CA GLY A 84 -7.11 -6.91 -20.04
C GLY A 84 -6.11 -7.94 -20.57
N GLN A 85 -5.32 -7.57 -21.57
CA GLN A 85 -4.29 -8.45 -22.17
C GLN A 85 -3.14 -8.78 -21.22
N SER A 86 -2.97 -8.04 -20.13
CA SER A 86 -1.95 -8.30 -19.10
C SER A 86 -2.44 -9.26 -18.02
N LEU A 87 -3.65 -9.81 -18.15
CA LEU A 87 -4.20 -10.76 -17.20
C LEU A 87 -3.26 -11.99 -17.10
N ASP A 88 -2.93 -12.32 -15.85
CA ASP A 88 -2.02 -13.42 -15.50
C ASP A 88 -0.56 -13.28 -15.99
N ALA A 89 -0.15 -12.12 -16.49
CA ALA A 89 1.26 -11.78 -16.61
C ALA A 89 1.94 -11.78 -15.21
N PRO A 90 3.29 -11.90 -15.11
CA PRO A 90 3.98 -12.01 -13.81
C PRO A 90 3.66 -10.90 -12.80
N GLY A 91 3.26 -9.71 -13.27
CA GLY A 91 2.86 -8.58 -12.43
C GLY A 91 1.39 -8.60 -11.99
N THR A 92 0.54 -9.39 -12.64
CA THR A 92 -0.93 -9.35 -12.52
C THR A 92 -1.57 -10.73 -12.27
N THR A 93 -0.82 -11.68 -11.71
CA THR A 93 -1.35 -13.01 -11.42
C THR A 93 -2.55 -12.95 -10.47
N LYS A 94 -3.40 -13.96 -10.51
CA LYS A 94 -4.57 -14.06 -9.64
C LYS A 94 -4.20 -13.94 -8.15
N GLU A 95 -3.10 -14.55 -7.75
CA GLU A 95 -2.60 -14.50 -6.37
C GLU A 95 -2.22 -13.06 -5.96
N ARG A 96 -1.61 -12.29 -6.86
CA ARG A 96 -1.27 -10.87 -6.59
C ARG A 96 -2.52 -10.00 -6.49
N ARG A 97 -3.48 -10.19 -7.38
CA ARG A 97 -4.77 -9.47 -7.32
C ARG A 97 -5.52 -9.81 -6.03
N SER A 98 -5.61 -11.10 -5.70
CA SER A 98 -6.21 -11.57 -4.45
C SER A 98 -5.52 -10.99 -3.22
N ALA A 99 -4.18 -11.01 -3.19
CA ALA A 99 -3.42 -10.41 -2.09
C ALA A 99 -3.69 -8.91 -1.96
N TYR A 100 -3.78 -8.18 -3.08
CA TYR A 100 -4.09 -6.75 -3.07
C TYR A 100 -5.47 -6.47 -2.47
N VAL A 101 -6.50 -7.18 -2.93
CA VAL A 101 -7.89 -7.02 -2.47
C VAL A 101 -8.05 -7.41 -1.00
N THR A 102 -7.27 -8.40 -0.54
CA THR A 102 -7.32 -8.88 0.86
C THR A 102 -6.52 -7.99 1.80
N GLU A 103 -5.28 -7.65 1.42
CA GLU A 103 -4.36 -6.94 2.32
C GLU A 103 -4.55 -5.41 2.28
N GLY A 104 -5.09 -4.86 1.19
CA GLY A 104 -5.38 -3.44 1.08
C GLY A 104 -6.28 -2.91 2.21
N PRO A 105 -7.48 -3.48 2.44
CA PRO A 105 -8.35 -3.10 3.56
C PRO A 105 -7.65 -3.24 4.92
N ARG A 106 -6.91 -4.32 5.15
CA ARG A 106 -6.15 -4.55 6.40
C ARG A 106 -5.08 -3.48 6.61
N MET A 107 -4.42 -3.05 5.53
CA MET A 107 -3.46 -1.94 5.58
C MET A 107 -4.17 -0.64 6.00
N ILE A 108 -5.32 -0.33 5.44
CA ILE A 108 -6.10 0.87 5.80
C ILE A 108 -6.46 0.84 7.29
N GLU A 109 -6.99 -0.26 7.80
CA GLU A 109 -7.31 -0.43 9.22
C GLU A 109 -6.08 -0.23 10.11
N PHE A 110 -4.94 -0.82 9.73
CA PHE A 110 -3.68 -0.68 10.43
C PHE A 110 -3.22 0.78 10.47
N LEU A 111 -3.27 1.50 9.34
CA LEU A 111 -2.86 2.91 9.25
C LEU A 111 -3.75 3.79 10.13
N VAL A 112 -5.07 3.61 10.06
CA VAL A 112 -6.04 4.36 10.90
C VAL A 112 -5.80 4.09 12.38
N LYS A 113 -5.61 2.83 12.76
CA LYS A 113 -5.28 2.44 14.15
C LYS A 113 -3.99 3.10 14.65
N ASN A 114 -3.04 3.36 13.77
CA ASN A 114 -1.78 4.04 14.09
C ASN A 114 -1.84 5.56 13.90
N GLY A 115 -3.03 6.15 13.81
CA GLY A 115 -3.25 7.60 13.84
C GLY A 115 -3.19 8.31 12.48
N ILE A 116 -3.06 7.57 11.38
CA ILE A 116 -3.13 8.16 10.03
C ILE A 116 -4.59 8.51 9.72
N LYS A 117 -4.83 9.77 9.44
CA LYS A 117 -6.18 10.27 9.10
C LYS A 117 -6.46 10.01 7.62
N LEU A 118 -7.31 9.05 7.34
CA LEU A 118 -7.77 8.69 6.00
C LEU A 118 -9.28 8.91 5.91
N GLN A 119 -9.76 9.15 4.71
CA GLN A 119 -11.18 9.26 4.41
C GLN A 119 -11.47 8.75 3.00
N ARG A 120 -12.68 8.26 2.74
CA ARG A 120 -13.13 7.95 1.39
C ARG A 120 -13.42 9.23 0.62
N VAL A 121 -13.01 9.28 -0.65
CA VAL A 121 -13.31 10.39 -1.56
C VAL A 121 -14.51 9.99 -2.41
N GLY A 122 -15.72 10.33 -1.97
CA GLY A 122 -16.97 9.87 -2.57
C GLY A 122 -17.35 10.53 -3.92
N TRP A 123 -16.65 11.60 -4.30
CA TRP A 123 -16.90 12.36 -5.52
C TRP A 123 -15.83 12.16 -6.59
N TRP A 124 -14.78 11.37 -6.29
CA TRP A 124 -13.71 11.10 -7.25
C TRP A 124 -14.02 9.79 -7.99
N PRO A 125 -14.32 9.86 -9.30
CA PRO A 125 -14.57 8.65 -10.10
C PRO A 125 -13.26 7.87 -10.27
N ASP A 126 -13.43 6.58 -10.55
CA ASP A 126 -12.33 5.76 -11.05
C ASP A 126 -11.98 6.15 -12.50
N TYR A 127 -10.83 5.70 -12.98
CA TYR A 127 -10.39 5.89 -14.36
C TYR A 127 -11.09 4.94 -15.36
N TYR A 128 -11.70 3.89 -14.87
CA TYR A 128 -12.33 2.82 -15.63
C TYR A 128 -13.75 2.59 -15.10
N ASP A 129 -14.64 3.53 -15.35
CA ASP A 129 -16.00 3.56 -14.82
C ASP A 129 -17.07 3.05 -15.79
N ASP A 130 -16.66 2.37 -16.89
CA ASP A 130 -17.56 1.82 -17.93
C ASP A 130 -18.12 0.44 -17.55
#